data_f6de12c487aeb8999e046e15d5f1a2af
#
_entry.id   f6de12c487aeb8999e046e15d5f1a2af
#
_cell.length_a   1.000
_cell.length_b   1.000
_cell.length_c   1.000
_cell.angle_alpha   90.00
_cell.angle_beta   90.00
_cell.angle_gamma   90.00
#
_symmetry.space_group_name_H-M   'P 1'
#
loop_
_entity.id
_entity.type
_entity.pdbx_description
1 polymer ?
#
loop_
_entity_poly.entity_id
_entity_poly.type
_entity_poly.pdbx_seq_one_letter_code
_entity_poly.pdbx_strand_id
1 'polypeptide(L)'
;MLCTLLSPSFRKIGGLFYKKLLKLIFNSLRLIIGRPNNMIFTALQEEVLMKKVLDTYSSKNDINIKQIVAYKDNILEIEEYKEGFKKDDTMNVMSVTKSVTSLLIGIAIDQGLIKSVDDFVMDYYKETYTPKRGEQTIFKVTIKHLLTMTAPYKGKSEPWTKVCTSEDWTLTTLDVLGGRKGITNEFRYHTLGVQILLGIIRITSGMNVLDFANEYLFKPLGIVPRSNAGCESKEDQFEYLMNKNDHGKVWFLDPTGMPTAGWGLSLSAYE
;
A
#
# COMPACT_ATOMS: atom_id res chain seq x y z
N MET A 1 -2.28 12.11 2.60
CA MET A 1 -2.44 10.67 2.74
C MET A 1 -1.08 9.99 2.88
N LEU A 2 -0.30 10.32 3.90
CA LEU A 2 1.08 9.82 4.09
C LEU A 2 1.55 9.86 5.56
N CYS A 3 0.65 9.93 6.53
CA CYS A 3 1.04 10.15 7.94
C CYS A 3 0.68 9.02 8.91
N THR A 4 0.31 7.82 8.47
CA THR A 4 -0.16 6.78 9.40
C THR A 4 0.86 5.66 9.68
N LEU A 5 2.16 5.88 9.56
CA LEU A 5 3.14 4.80 9.76
C LEU A 5 4.33 5.24 10.61
N LEU A 6 4.16 5.41 11.93
CA LEU A 6 5.34 5.54 12.82
C LEU A 6 5.11 4.93 14.19
N SER A 7 5.31 3.61 14.32
CA SER A 7 5.75 3.03 15.58
C SER A 7 7.23 3.42 15.85
N PRO A 8 7.71 3.39 17.10
CA PRO A 8 9.11 3.73 17.43
C PRO A 8 10.17 2.97 16.64
N SER A 9 9.86 1.77 16.15
CA SER A 9 10.74 0.92 15.33
C SER A 9 10.95 1.48 13.91
N PHE A 10 10.01 2.24 13.37
CA PHE A 10 10.10 2.86 12.05
C PHE A 10 10.91 4.17 12.01
N ARG A 11 11.21 4.78 13.17
CA ARG A 11 11.99 6.04 13.24
C ARG A 11 13.39 5.93 12.63
N LYS A 12 13.99 4.74 12.59
CA LYS A 12 15.35 4.56 12.04
C LYS A 12 15.42 4.53 10.51
N ILE A 13 14.35 4.11 9.81
CA ILE A 13 14.34 3.98 8.35
C ILE A 13 13.62 5.16 7.68
N GLY A 14 12.55 5.71 8.30
CA GLY A 14 11.72 6.78 7.74
C GLY A 14 12.24 8.21 7.96
N GLY A 15 13.18 8.41 8.89
CA GLY A 15 13.59 9.75 9.32
C GLY A 15 14.20 10.63 8.21
N LEU A 16 14.85 10.04 7.21
CA LEU A 16 15.46 10.77 6.09
C LEU A 16 14.42 11.13 5.02
N PHE A 17 13.46 10.26 4.78
CA PHE A 17 12.39 10.46 3.80
C PHE A 17 11.37 11.49 4.31
N TYR A 18 10.99 11.39 5.58
CA TYR A 18 10.11 12.33 6.26
C TYR A 18 10.70 13.75 6.31
N LYS A 19 11.99 13.90 6.65
CA LYS A 19 12.69 15.20 6.61
C LYS A 19 12.77 15.77 5.19
N LYS A 20 12.95 14.94 4.16
CA LYS A 20 12.93 15.38 2.75
C LYS A 20 11.53 15.80 2.29
N LEU A 21 10.49 15.06 2.69
CA LEU A 21 9.11 15.37 2.34
C LEU A 21 8.63 16.66 3.03
N LEU A 22 8.91 16.82 4.33
CA LEU A 22 8.65 18.08 5.04
C LEU A 22 9.43 19.23 4.43
N LYS A 23 10.68 19.03 4.03
CA LYS A 23 11.49 20.07 3.37
C LYS A 23 10.95 20.44 2.00
N LEU A 24 10.35 19.51 1.25
CA LEU A 24 9.65 19.76 -0.02
C LEU A 24 8.35 20.54 0.22
N ILE A 25 7.56 20.18 1.20
CA ILE A 25 6.33 20.87 1.58
C ILE A 25 6.66 22.30 2.08
N PHE A 26 7.67 22.44 2.95
CA PHE A 26 8.12 23.76 3.42
C PHE A 26 8.72 24.63 2.32
N ASN A 27 9.46 24.05 1.37
CA ASN A 27 9.99 24.82 0.23
C ASN A 27 8.89 25.24 -0.74
N SER A 28 7.87 24.41 -0.95
CA SER A 28 6.70 24.77 -1.77
C SER A 28 5.86 25.86 -1.10
N LEU A 29 5.68 25.81 0.21
CA LEU A 29 5.04 26.86 1.00
C LEU A 29 5.84 28.17 1.00
N ARG A 30 7.18 28.10 1.06
CA ARG A 30 8.06 29.28 0.92
C ARG A 30 7.94 29.97 -0.43
N LEU A 31 7.71 29.22 -1.51
CA LEU A 31 7.51 29.76 -2.86
C LEU A 31 6.16 30.48 -3.01
N ILE A 32 5.13 30.04 -2.23
CA ILE A 32 3.77 30.62 -2.31
C ILE A 32 3.60 31.85 -1.42
N ILE A 33 4.33 31.95 -0.29
CA ILE A 33 4.08 32.96 0.76
C ILE A 33 5.15 34.07 0.78
N GLY A 34 6.26 33.94 0.04
CA GLY A 34 7.40 34.86 0.16
C GLY A 34 8.21 34.63 1.45
N ARG A 35 9.42 35.18 1.55
CA ARG A 35 10.25 35.09 2.77
C ARG A 35 9.71 36.03 3.85
N PRO A 36 9.15 35.57 4.96
CA PRO A 36 8.94 36.42 6.12
C PRO A 36 10.26 36.60 6.86
N ASN A 37 10.69 37.83 7.00
CA ASN A 37 11.77 38.22 7.89
C ASN A 37 11.30 37.96 9.34
N ASN A 38 11.98 37.10 10.08
CA ASN A 38 11.95 36.98 11.55
C ASN A 38 10.57 36.77 12.23
N MET A 39 9.75 35.82 11.76
CA MET A 39 8.61 35.37 12.57
C MET A 39 8.88 33.99 13.18
N ILE A 40 8.83 33.94 14.50
CA ILE A 40 8.66 32.69 15.26
C ILE A 40 7.21 32.26 15.00
N PHE A 41 6.99 31.27 14.13
CA PHE A 41 5.67 30.68 13.94
C PHE A 41 5.29 29.95 15.23
N THR A 42 4.25 30.41 15.90
CA THR A 42 3.64 29.69 17.01
C THR A 42 2.81 28.53 16.47
N ALA A 43 2.59 27.49 17.28
CA ALA A 43 1.75 26.33 16.92
C ALA A 43 0.38 26.78 16.39
N LEU A 44 -0.20 27.84 16.96
CA LEU A 44 -1.47 28.42 16.51
C LEU A 44 -1.40 28.99 15.10
N GLN A 45 -0.28 29.57 14.68
CA GLN A 45 -0.11 30.09 13.32
C GLN A 45 0.09 28.99 12.29
N GLU A 46 0.74 27.88 12.68
CA GLU A 46 0.86 26.67 11.86
C GLU A 46 -0.51 26.03 11.64
N GLU A 47 -1.35 25.93 12.67
CA GLU A 47 -2.71 25.41 12.59
C GLU A 47 -3.59 26.26 11.68
N VAL A 48 -3.60 27.59 11.87
CA VAL A 48 -4.36 28.53 11.03
C VAL A 48 -3.90 28.48 9.57
N LEU A 49 -2.59 28.38 9.33
CA LEU A 49 -2.04 28.26 7.98
C LEU A 49 -2.43 26.93 7.33
N MET A 50 -2.36 25.83 8.06
CA MET A 50 -2.74 24.52 7.57
C MET A 50 -4.23 24.48 7.24
N LYS A 51 -5.09 24.99 8.12
CA LYS A 51 -6.53 25.09 7.89
C LYS A 51 -6.83 25.92 6.63
N LYS A 52 -6.16 27.06 6.45
CA LYS A 52 -6.33 27.90 5.25
C LYS A 52 -5.87 27.19 3.96
N VAL A 53 -4.80 26.41 4.02
CA VAL A 53 -4.36 25.55 2.90
C VAL A 53 -5.43 24.51 2.58
N LEU A 54 -5.97 23.83 3.59
CA LEU A 54 -7.03 22.83 3.44
C LEU A 54 -8.31 23.43 2.88
N ASP A 55 -8.75 24.59 3.40
CA ASP A 55 -9.92 25.31 2.90
C ASP A 55 -9.73 25.73 1.43
N THR A 56 -8.52 26.16 1.06
CA THR A 56 -8.19 26.52 -0.31
C THR A 56 -8.24 25.31 -1.26
N TYR A 57 -7.82 24.14 -0.81
CA TYR A 57 -7.87 22.91 -1.60
C TYR A 57 -9.27 22.29 -1.61
N SER A 58 -10.01 22.36 -0.49
CA SER A 58 -11.39 21.83 -0.39
C SER A 58 -12.39 22.65 -1.21
N SER A 59 -12.17 23.96 -1.34
CA SER A 59 -13.06 24.87 -2.09
C SER A 59 -12.91 24.76 -3.62
N LYS A 60 -11.82 24.16 -4.11
CA LYS A 60 -11.66 23.90 -5.55
C LYS A 60 -12.50 22.69 -5.93
N ASN A 61 -13.55 22.91 -6.71
CA ASN A 61 -14.51 21.90 -7.14
C ASN A 61 -13.90 20.68 -7.84
N ASP A 62 -12.64 20.77 -8.30
CA ASP A 62 -11.93 19.70 -9.01
C ASP A 62 -11.16 18.76 -8.08
N ILE A 63 -11.04 19.05 -6.78
CA ILE A 63 -10.28 18.23 -5.84
C ILE A 63 -11.24 17.31 -5.07
N ASN A 64 -11.10 16.00 -5.30
CA ASN A 64 -11.95 14.99 -4.68
C ASN A 64 -11.37 14.52 -3.32
N ILE A 65 -11.14 15.46 -2.38
CA ILE A 65 -10.74 15.16 -1.02
C ILE A 65 -12.01 14.86 -0.20
N LYS A 66 -12.04 13.71 0.47
CA LYS A 66 -13.17 13.25 1.29
C LYS A 66 -12.90 13.40 2.77
N GLN A 67 -11.68 13.07 3.16
CA GLN A 67 -11.25 13.05 4.57
C GLN A 67 -9.81 13.54 4.65
N ILE A 68 -9.48 14.28 5.71
CA ILE A 68 -8.13 14.73 6.03
C ILE A 68 -7.87 14.47 7.50
N VAL A 69 -6.79 13.77 7.79
CA VAL A 69 -6.32 13.52 9.15
C VAL A 69 -4.82 13.81 9.19
N ALA A 70 -4.40 14.63 10.14
CA ALA A 70 -2.99 14.93 10.35
C ALA A 70 -2.58 14.78 11.81
N TYR A 71 -1.45 14.12 12.01
CA TYR A 71 -0.83 13.94 13.32
C TYR A 71 0.55 14.63 13.35
N LYS A 72 0.83 15.30 14.46
CA LYS A 72 2.14 15.81 14.80
C LYS A 72 2.53 15.28 16.18
N ASP A 73 3.69 14.66 16.28
CA ASP A 73 4.21 14.08 17.54
C ASP A 73 3.22 13.18 18.28
N ASN A 74 2.42 12.40 17.53
CA ASN A 74 1.31 11.54 17.97
C ASN A 74 0.07 12.30 18.49
N ILE A 75 0.00 13.61 18.34
CA ILE A 75 -1.19 14.42 18.65
C ILE A 75 -1.97 14.60 17.36
N LEU A 76 -3.29 14.33 17.40
CA LEU A 76 -4.20 14.61 16.30
C LEU A 76 -4.40 16.13 16.21
N GLU A 77 -3.88 16.75 15.16
CA GLU A 77 -3.98 18.20 14.95
C GLU A 77 -5.10 18.58 14.00
N ILE A 78 -5.37 17.74 13.00
CA ILE A 78 -6.41 18.00 11.99
C ILE A 78 -7.23 16.74 11.79
N GLU A 79 -8.56 16.92 11.88
CA GLU A 79 -9.55 15.90 11.57
C GLU A 79 -10.72 16.58 10.86
N GLU A 80 -10.77 16.49 9.52
CA GLU A 80 -11.76 17.17 8.69
C GLU A 80 -12.42 16.18 7.71
N TYR A 81 -13.71 16.29 7.53
CA TYR A 81 -14.52 15.45 6.65
C TYR A 81 -15.34 16.33 5.72
N LYS A 82 -15.37 15.99 4.43
CA LYS A 82 -16.24 16.65 3.46
C LYS A 82 -17.69 16.35 3.82
N GLU A 83 -18.58 17.30 3.53
CA GLU A 83 -20.02 17.11 3.68
C GLU A 83 -20.50 15.77 3.08
N GLY A 84 -21.26 15.01 3.86
CA GLY A 84 -21.70 13.65 3.50
C GLY A 84 -20.72 12.53 3.84
N PHE A 85 -19.50 12.83 4.37
CA PHE A 85 -18.53 11.84 4.81
C PHE A 85 -18.28 11.90 6.32
N LYS A 86 -18.00 10.75 6.91
CA LYS A 86 -17.74 10.55 8.34
C LYS A 86 -16.36 9.93 8.55
N LYS A 87 -15.88 9.94 9.78
CA LYS A 87 -14.61 9.34 10.23
C LYS A 87 -14.43 7.89 9.78
N ASP A 88 -15.49 7.10 9.90
CA ASP A 88 -15.46 5.65 9.67
C ASP A 88 -15.80 5.25 8.24
N ASP A 89 -16.12 6.20 7.37
CA ASP A 89 -16.35 5.92 5.96
C ASP A 89 -15.04 5.53 5.30
N THR A 90 -15.03 4.44 4.56
CA THR A 90 -13.84 3.89 3.91
C THR A 90 -13.90 4.03 2.41
N MET A 91 -12.76 4.21 1.81
CA MET A 91 -12.61 4.27 0.36
C MET A 91 -11.51 3.34 -0.09
N ASN A 92 -11.61 2.85 -1.32
CA ASN A 92 -10.52 2.09 -1.92
C ASN A 92 -9.26 2.96 -1.93
N VAL A 93 -8.27 2.56 -1.15
CA VAL A 93 -7.01 3.30 -1.00
C VAL A 93 -6.02 3.02 -2.13
N MET A 94 -6.46 2.29 -3.15
CA MET A 94 -5.67 1.98 -4.34
C MET A 94 -4.27 1.47 -3.94
N SER A 95 -3.22 2.02 -4.51
CA SER A 95 -1.85 1.57 -4.29
C SER A 95 -1.28 1.81 -2.88
N VAL A 96 -2.00 2.48 -1.97
CA VAL A 96 -1.62 2.48 -0.54
C VAL A 96 -1.72 1.09 0.07
N THR A 97 -2.55 0.21 -0.50
CA THR A 97 -2.59 -1.23 -0.18
C THR A 97 -1.20 -1.87 -0.17
N LYS A 98 -0.28 -1.44 -1.04
CA LYS A 98 1.11 -1.94 -1.08
C LYS A 98 1.88 -1.66 0.21
N SER A 99 1.59 -0.53 0.86
CA SER A 99 2.20 -0.21 2.16
C SER A 99 1.70 -1.16 3.24
N VAL A 100 0.41 -1.50 3.22
CA VAL A 100 -0.16 -2.51 4.12
C VAL A 100 0.46 -3.89 3.85
N THR A 101 0.60 -4.29 2.58
CA THR A 101 1.30 -5.53 2.21
C THR A 101 2.73 -5.56 2.76
N SER A 102 3.46 -4.44 2.69
CA SER A 102 4.81 -4.34 3.25
C SER A 102 4.82 -4.51 4.77
N LEU A 103 3.83 -3.96 5.49
CA LEU A 103 3.69 -4.17 6.93
C LEU A 103 3.42 -5.63 7.28
N LEU A 104 2.58 -6.32 6.51
CA LEU A 104 2.30 -7.75 6.72
C LEU A 104 3.55 -8.60 6.52
N ILE A 105 4.41 -8.28 5.55
CA ILE A 105 5.73 -8.94 5.41
C ILE A 105 6.59 -8.66 6.64
N GLY A 106 6.63 -7.43 7.16
CA GLY A 106 7.35 -7.09 8.39
C GLY A 106 6.86 -7.91 9.59
N ILE A 107 5.54 -8.02 9.75
CA ILE A 107 4.93 -8.85 10.81
C ILE A 107 5.32 -10.33 10.65
N ALA A 108 5.28 -10.86 9.43
CA ALA A 108 5.67 -12.24 9.18
C ALA A 108 7.17 -12.50 9.49
N ILE A 109 8.03 -11.52 9.28
CA ILE A 109 9.45 -11.58 9.69
C ILE A 109 9.55 -11.55 11.21
N ASP A 110 8.87 -10.65 11.90
CA ASP A 110 8.90 -10.53 13.36
C ASP A 110 8.39 -11.80 14.06
N GLN A 111 7.45 -12.52 13.41
CA GLN A 111 6.94 -13.82 13.89
C GLN A 111 7.86 -15.00 13.50
N GLY A 112 8.95 -14.77 12.78
CA GLY A 112 9.85 -15.84 12.32
C GLY A 112 9.30 -16.72 11.20
N LEU A 113 8.17 -16.33 10.57
CA LEU A 113 7.57 -17.03 9.42
C LEU A 113 8.38 -16.81 8.13
N ILE A 114 8.99 -15.66 8.01
CA ILE A 114 9.92 -15.25 6.94
C ILE A 114 11.24 -14.91 7.63
N LYS A 115 12.35 -15.40 7.11
CA LYS A 115 13.65 -15.17 7.73
C LYS A 115 14.17 -13.75 7.47
N SER A 116 14.05 -13.29 6.23
CA SER A 116 14.61 -12.00 5.80
C SER A 116 13.97 -11.52 4.51
N VAL A 117 14.01 -10.21 4.25
CA VAL A 117 13.68 -9.64 2.94
C VAL A 117 14.67 -10.07 1.82
N ASP A 118 15.83 -10.57 2.19
CA ASP A 118 16.84 -11.09 1.25
C ASP A 118 16.61 -12.57 0.88
N ASP A 119 15.61 -13.23 1.45
CA ASP A 119 15.22 -14.61 1.08
C ASP A 119 14.75 -14.65 -0.38
N PHE A 120 15.10 -15.74 -1.08
CA PHE A 120 14.65 -15.94 -2.45
C PHE A 120 13.17 -16.30 -2.51
N VAL A 121 12.44 -15.64 -3.38
CA VAL A 121 11.00 -15.89 -3.59
C VAL A 121 10.72 -17.35 -3.88
N MET A 122 11.56 -17.98 -4.72
CA MET A 122 11.36 -19.36 -5.15
C MET A 122 11.60 -20.40 -4.05
N ASP A 123 12.24 -20.05 -2.94
CA ASP A 123 12.37 -20.96 -1.79
C ASP A 123 11.01 -21.25 -1.15
N TYR A 124 10.06 -20.33 -1.24
CA TYR A 124 8.70 -20.49 -0.74
C TYR A 124 7.77 -21.20 -1.73
N TYR A 125 8.00 -21.06 -3.04
CA TYR A 125 7.12 -21.59 -4.08
C TYR A 125 7.58 -22.90 -4.71
N LYS A 126 8.70 -23.46 -4.28
CA LYS A 126 9.31 -24.66 -4.89
C LYS A 126 8.38 -25.88 -4.96
N GLU A 127 7.43 -26.01 -4.02
CA GLU A 127 6.47 -27.12 -3.97
C GLU A 127 5.18 -26.86 -4.78
N THR A 128 4.88 -25.60 -5.07
CA THR A 128 3.60 -25.17 -5.66
C THR A 128 3.73 -24.59 -7.06
N TYR A 129 4.94 -24.23 -7.48
CA TYR A 129 5.18 -23.59 -8.77
C TYR A 129 6.47 -24.07 -9.43
N THR A 130 6.36 -24.44 -10.71
CA THR A 130 7.50 -24.82 -11.56
C THR A 130 7.71 -23.75 -12.64
N PRO A 131 8.85 -23.03 -12.65
CA PRO A 131 9.15 -22.07 -13.70
C PRO A 131 9.25 -22.72 -15.08
N LYS A 132 8.93 -21.95 -16.13
CA LYS A 132 9.08 -22.41 -17.50
C LYS A 132 10.52 -22.80 -17.80
N ARG A 133 10.71 -23.84 -18.62
CA ARG A 133 12.02 -24.34 -19.02
C ARG A 133 12.91 -23.19 -19.53
N GLY A 134 14.13 -23.09 -19.00
CA GLY A 134 15.12 -22.07 -19.35
C GLY A 134 15.01 -20.75 -18.57
N GLU A 135 14.00 -20.61 -17.70
CA GLU A 135 13.93 -19.47 -16.79
C GLU A 135 14.88 -19.67 -15.59
N GLN A 136 15.89 -18.84 -15.47
CA GLN A 136 16.89 -18.92 -14.39
C GLN A 136 16.86 -17.67 -13.47
N THR A 137 16.37 -16.55 -14.00
CA THR A 137 16.40 -15.28 -13.28
C THR A 137 15.46 -15.27 -12.09
N ILE A 138 14.31 -15.94 -12.19
CA ILE A 138 13.31 -16.02 -11.12
C ILE A 138 13.91 -16.57 -9.80
N PHE A 139 14.87 -17.49 -9.88
CA PHE A 139 15.54 -18.08 -8.71
C PHE A 139 16.47 -17.11 -7.97
N LYS A 140 16.74 -15.94 -8.57
CA LYS A 140 17.57 -14.88 -7.98
C LYS A 140 16.74 -13.69 -7.45
N VAL A 141 15.43 -13.76 -7.61
CA VAL A 141 14.53 -12.71 -7.13
C VAL A 141 14.31 -12.90 -5.64
N THR A 142 14.52 -11.84 -4.87
CA THR A 142 14.29 -11.81 -3.42
C THR A 142 13.00 -11.09 -3.08
N ILE A 143 12.49 -11.27 -1.87
CA ILE A 143 11.37 -10.50 -1.30
C ILE A 143 11.65 -8.99 -1.42
N LYS A 144 12.90 -8.57 -1.15
CA LYS A 144 13.34 -7.18 -1.27
C LYS A 144 13.15 -6.62 -2.68
N HIS A 145 13.46 -7.38 -3.72
CA HIS A 145 13.25 -6.93 -5.10
C HIS A 145 11.76 -6.63 -5.38
N LEU A 146 10.84 -7.42 -4.83
CA LEU A 146 9.40 -7.17 -4.96
C LEU A 146 8.96 -5.93 -4.15
N LEU A 147 9.41 -5.80 -2.91
CA LEU A 147 9.09 -4.67 -2.03
C LEU A 147 9.62 -3.34 -2.57
N THR A 148 10.80 -3.34 -3.18
CA THR A 148 11.44 -2.14 -3.73
C THR A 148 11.12 -1.89 -5.20
N MET A 149 10.31 -2.76 -5.82
CA MET A 149 9.95 -2.69 -7.25
C MET A 149 11.17 -2.70 -8.18
N THR A 150 12.17 -3.51 -7.83
CA THR A 150 13.39 -3.72 -8.64
C THR A 150 13.46 -5.14 -9.22
N ALA A 151 12.38 -5.92 -9.04
CA ALA A 151 12.28 -7.25 -9.62
C ALA A 151 12.21 -7.20 -11.16
N PRO A 152 12.87 -8.12 -11.87
CA PRO A 152 12.77 -8.22 -13.32
C PRO A 152 11.46 -8.87 -13.75
N TYR A 153 10.88 -8.40 -14.86
CA TYR A 153 9.68 -8.95 -15.47
C TYR A 153 9.83 -9.15 -16.97
N LYS A 154 9.21 -10.21 -17.50
CA LYS A 154 9.36 -10.66 -18.90
C LYS A 154 8.73 -9.73 -19.93
N GLY A 155 7.79 -8.90 -19.56
CA GLY A 155 7.08 -8.00 -20.48
C GLY A 155 7.43 -6.52 -20.29
N LYS A 156 7.08 -5.66 -21.26
CA LYS A 156 7.21 -4.21 -21.14
C LYS A 156 6.08 -3.59 -20.31
N SER A 157 4.90 -4.20 -20.28
CA SER A 157 3.71 -3.79 -19.53
C SER A 157 3.23 -4.91 -18.62
N GLU A 158 2.45 -4.54 -17.61
CA GLU A 158 1.79 -5.51 -16.73
C GLU A 158 0.67 -6.24 -17.50
N PRO A 159 0.62 -7.58 -17.47
CA PRO A 159 -0.38 -8.34 -18.19
C PRO A 159 -1.69 -8.47 -17.38
N TRP A 160 -2.34 -7.34 -17.09
CA TRP A 160 -3.53 -7.26 -16.26
C TRP A 160 -4.62 -8.25 -16.67
N THR A 161 -4.99 -8.26 -17.94
CA THR A 161 -6.04 -9.18 -18.42
C THR A 161 -5.69 -10.63 -18.14
N LYS A 162 -4.44 -11.04 -18.43
CA LYS A 162 -4.00 -12.42 -18.19
C LYS A 162 -4.09 -12.82 -16.72
N VAL A 163 -3.66 -11.93 -15.82
CA VAL A 163 -3.66 -12.22 -14.38
C VAL A 163 -5.07 -12.16 -13.82
N CYS A 164 -5.80 -11.08 -14.05
CA CYS A 164 -7.12 -10.87 -13.44
C CYS A 164 -8.23 -11.79 -14.03
N THR A 165 -7.97 -12.50 -15.13
CA THR A 165 -8.88 -13.53 -15.65
C THR A 165 -8.42 -14.95 -15.33
N SER A 166 -7.32 -15.14 -14.61
CA SER A 166 -6.85 -16.46 -14.20
C SER A 166 -7.51 -16.89 -12.89
N GLU A 167 -7.44 -18.19 -12.60
CA GLU A 167 -7.97 -18.77 -11.36
C GLU A 167 -7.10 -18.45 -10.14
N ASP A 168 -5.79 -18.30 -10.34
CA ASP A 168 -4.81 -17.95 -9.29
C ASP A 168 -3.91 -16.80 -9.78
N TRP A 169 -4.15 -15.62 -9.20
CA TRP A 169 -3.41 -14.41 -9.58
C TRP A 169 -1.95 -14.46 -9.13
N THR A 170 -1.67 -15.12 -8.03
CA THR A 170 -0.31 -15.26 -7.50
C THR A 170 0.55 -16.13 -8.41
N LEU A 171 0.08 -17.33 -8.73
CA LEU A 171 0.81 -18.25 -9.61
C LEU A 171 0.93 -17.68 -11.03
N THR A 172 -0.12 -17.05 -11.55
CA THR A 172 -0.06 -16.39 -12.86
C THR A 172 0.92 -15.21 -12.87
N THR A 173 1.08 -14.52 -11.75
CA THR A 173 2.08 -13.45 -11.62
C THR A 173 3.51 -14.00 -11.58
N LEU A 174 3.75 -15.16 -10.97
CA LEU A 174 5.06 -15.82 -11.05
C LEU A 174 5.49 -16.14 -12.48
N ASP A 175 4.54 -16.44 -13.37
CA ASP A 175 4.82 -16.67 -14.80
C ASP A 175 5.48 -15.49 -15.51
N VAL A 176 5.23 -14.27 -15.04
CA VAL A 176 5.78 -13.06 -15.65
C VAL A 176 7.04 -12.53 -14.94
N LEU A 177 7.35 -13.08 -13.77
CA LEU A 177 8.58 -12.76 -13.03
C LEU A 177 9.80 -13.37 -13.72
N GLY A 178 10.95 -12.69 -13.65
CA GLY A 178 12.22 -13.13 -14.25
C GLY A 178 12.47 -12.55 -15.64
N GLY A 179 13.13 -13.31 -16.49
CA GLY A 179 13.44 -12.93 -17.86
C GLY A 179 14.92 -12.85 -18.18
N ARG A 180 15.27 -12.69 -19.48
CA ARG A 180 16.62 -12.82 -20.00
C ARG A 180 17.62 -11.75 -19.55
N LYS A 181 17.14 -10.59 -19.10
CA LYS A 181 17.99 -9.48 -18.65
C LYS A 181 18.67 -9.73 -17.30
N GLY A 182 18.21 -10.72 -16.54
CA GLY A 182 18.70 -10.95 -15.18
C GLY A 182 18.23 -9.89 -14.18
N ILE A 183 18.89 -9.84 -13.02
CA ILE A 183 18.62 -8.83 -11.98
C ILE A 183 19.38 -7.56 -12.36
N THR A 184 18.65 -6.47 -12.60
CA THR A 184 19.22 -5.16 -12.95
C THR A 184 19.20 -4.18 -11.79
N ASN A 185 18.36 -4.44 -10.78
CA ASN A 185 18.05 -3.52 -9.68
C ASN A 185 17.47 -2.17 -10.13
N GLU A 186 17.01 -2.07 -11.38
CA GLU A 186 16.34 -0.89 -11.89
C GLU A 186 14.92 -0.80 -11.33
N PHE A 187 14.55 0.36 -10.85
CA PHE A 187 13.18 0.59 -10.38
C PHE A 187 12.19 0.52 -11.55
N ARG A 188 11.21 -0.36 -11.40
CA ARG A 188 10.09 -0.47 -12.32
C ARG A 188 8.82 -0.71 -11.53
N TYR A 189 7.95 0.30 -11.48
CA TYR A 189 6.65 0.16 -10.83
C TYR A 189 5.87 -1.03 -11.42
N HIS A 190 5.47 -1.97 -10.54
CA HIS A 190 4.77 -3.18 -10.97
C HIS A 190 3.76 -3.61 -9.91
N THR A 191 2.48 -3.39 -10.18
CA THR A 191 1.40 -3.64 -9.21
C THR A 191 1.15 -5.14 -9.02
N LEU A 192 1.12 -5.90 -10.10
CA LEU A 192 0.88 -7.34 -10.02
C LEU A 192 1.99 -8.07 -9.25
N GLY A 193 3.24 -7.61 -9.36
CA GLY A 193 4.39 -8.26 -8.73
C GLY A 193 4.28 -8.37 -7.20
N VAL A 194 3.60 -7.42 -6.53
CA VAL A 194 3.44 -7.48 -5.08
C VAL A 194 2.46 -8.56 -4.62
N GLN A 195 1.62 -9.11 -5.52
CA GLN A 195 0.73 -10.23 -5.20
C GLN A 195 1.49 -11.46 -4.68
N ILE A 196 2.68 -11.69 -5.20
CA ILE A 196 3.57 -12.78 -4.80
C ILE A 196 3.91 -12.72 -3.29
N LEU A 197 4.01 -11.50 -2.72
CA LEU A 197 4.34 -11.30 -1.31
C LEU A 197 3.26 -11.86 -0.38
N LEU A 198 1.99 -11.64 -0.69
CA LEU A 198 0.88 -12.20 0.09
C LEU A 198 0.81 -13.73 -0.04
N GLY A 199 1.16 -14.26 -1.21
CA GLY A 199 1.29 -15.71 -1.38
C GLY A 199 2.36 -16.33 -0.48
N ILE A 200 3.48 -15.65 -0.25
CA ILE A 200 4.50 -16.09 0.72
C ILE A 200 3.91 -16.14 2.13
N ILE A 201 3.17 -15.11 2.55
CA ILE A 201 2.49 -15.11 3.87
C ILE A 201 1.54 -16.31 3.99
N ARG A 202 0.71 -16.57 2.97
CA ARG A 202 -0.20 -17.74 2.95
C ARG A 202 0.54 -19.05 3.14
N ILE A 203 1.65 -19.25 2.44
CA ILE A 203 2.47 -20.47 2.50
C ILE A 203 3.11 -20.62 3.87
N THR A 204 3.69 -19.56 4.42
CA THR A 204 4.49 -19.65 5.65
C THR A 204 3.63 -19.65 6.91
N SER A 205 2.50 -18.97 6.91
CA SER A 205 1.59 -18.93 8.06
C SER A 205 0.58 -20.09 8.08
N GLY A 206 0.29 -20.68 6.92
CA GLY A 206 -0.81 -21.64 6.76
C GLY A 206 -2.21 -21.03 6.90
N MET A 207 -2.31 -19.71 7.05
CA MET A 207 -3.57 -18.98 7.25
C MET A 207 -4.10 -18.39 5.94
N ASN A 208 -5.41 -18.12 5.88
CA ASN A 208 -5.93 -17.17 4.93
C ASN A 208 -5.29 -15.80 5.19
N VAL A 209 -4.84 -15.10 4.15
CA VAL A 209 -4.10 -13.82 4.31
C VAL A 209 -4.98 -12.71 4.84
N LEU A 210 -6.29 -12.72 4.52
CA LEU A 210 -7.23 -11.76 5.09
C LEU A 210 -7.35 -11.95 6.60
N ASP A 211 -7.42 -13.21 7.07
CA ASP A 211 -7.45 -13.54 8.50
C ASP A 211 -6.13 -13.17 9.18
N PHE A 212 -5.00 -13.45 8.52
CA PHE A 212 -3.69 -13.02 9.01
C PHE A 212 -3.61 -11.50 9.19
N ALA A 213 -4.07 -10.73 8.21
CA ALA A 213 -4.10 -9.28 8.28
C ALA A 213 -5.05 -8.77 9.38
N ASN A 214 -6.23 -9.38 9.49
CA ASN A 214 -7.20 -9.04 10.53
C ASN A 214 -6.65 -9.31 11.94
N GLU A 215 -6.02 -10.46 12.16
CA GLU A 215 -5.52 -10.84 13.49
C GLU A 215 -4.27 -10.09 13.90
N TYR A 216 -3.29 -9.95 12.99
CA TYR A 216 -1.96 -9.46 13.36
C TYR A 216 -1.70 -7.99 13.03
N LEU A 217 -2.55 -7.35 12.21
CA LEU A 217 -2.41 -5.94 11.89
C LEU A 217 -3.63 -5.12 12.31
N PHE A 218 -4.82 -5.44 11.81
CA PHE A 218 -5.99 -4.58 12.00
C PHE A 218 -6.50 -4.60 13.43
N LYS A 219 -6.70 -5.76 14.01
CA LYS A 219 -7.18 -5.94 15.40
C LYS A 219 -6.26 -5.29 16.44
N PRO A 220 -4.91 -5.47 16.42
CA PRO A 220 -4.02 -4.78 17.35
C PRO A 220 -4.05 -3.26 17.24
N LEU A 221 -4.40 -2.71 16.08
CA LEU A 221 -4.55 -1.28 15.84
C LEU A 221 -5.95 -0.75 16.18
N GLY A 222 -6.88 -1.62 16.61
CA GLY A 222 -8.27 -1.26 16.85
C GLY A 222 -9.06 -0.97 15.55
N ILE A 223 -8.52 -1.41 14.42
CA ILE A 223 -9.16 -1.27 13.11
C ILE A 223 -10.16 -2.41 12.93
N VAL A 224 -11.37 -2.10 12.45
CA VAL A 224 -12.41 -3.10 12.20
C VAL A 224 -11.90 -4.13 11.16
N PRO A 225 -12.04 -5.44 11.42
CA PRO A 225 -11.64 -6.48 10.47
C PRO A 225 -12.26 -6.30 9.09
N ARG A 226 -11.48 -6.60 8.07
CA ARG A 226 -11.94 -6.55 6.67
C ARG A 226 -12.59 -7.86 6.28
N SER A 227 -13.60 -7.75 5.40
CA SER A 227 -14.25 -8.87 4.73
C SER A 227 -13.98 -8.83 3.22
N ASN A 228 -14.44 -9.84 2.49
CA ASN A 228 -14.39 -9.82 1.03
C ASN A 228 -15.28 -8.69 0.46
N ALA A 229 -14.79 -8.00 -0.55
CA ALA A 229 -15.55 -6.98 -1.27
C ALA A 229 -16.75 -7.56 -2.08
N GLY A 230 -16.81 -8.90 -2.27
CA GLY A 230 -17.93 -9.56 -2.93
C GLY A 230 -18.03 -9.32 -4.44
N CYS A 231 -16.93 -8.99 -5.09
CA CYS A 231 -16.90 -8.74 -6.54
C CYS A 231 -16.71 -10.07 -7.29
N GLU A 232 -17.73 -10.57 -7.96
CA GLU A 232 -17.72 -11.85 -8.68
C GLU A 232 -17.58 -11.70 -10.20
N SER A 233 -17.92 -10.52 -10.73
CA SER A 233 -17.83 -10.20 -12.16
C SER A 233 -16.84 -9.08 -12.46
N LYS A 234 -16.53 -8.88 -13.75
CA LYS A 234 -15.71 -7.72 -14.19
C LYS A 234 -16.46 -6.41 -14.00
N GLU A 235 -17.76 -6.44 -14.13
CA GLU A 235 -18.66 -5.31 -13.92
C GLU A 235 -18.61 -4.89 -12.46
N ASP A 236 -18.72 -5.84 -11.51
CA ASP A 236 -18.59 -5.58 -10.06
C ASP A 236 -17.21 -5.01 -9.71
N GLN A 237 -16.14 -5.58 -10.30
CA GLN A 237 -14.78 -5.08 -10.12
C GLN A 237 -14.65 -3.63 -10.59
N PHE A 238 -15.20 -3.32 -11.76
CA PHE A 238 -15.17 -1.96 -12.30
C PHE A 238 -16.00 -1.01 -11.45
N GLU A 239 -17.18 -1.41 -11.01
CA GLU A 239 -18.02 -0.62 -10.10
C GLU A 239 -17.31 -0.37 -8.79
N TYR A 240 -16.70 -1.39 -8.17
CA TYR A 240 -15.89 -1.23 -6.96
C TYR A 240 -14.77 -0.22 -7.13
N LEU A 241 -14.03 -0.27 -8.24
CA LEU A 241 -12.92 0.64 -8.50
C LEU A 241 -13.38 2.08 -8.76
N MET A 242 -14.55 2.25 -9.39
CA MET A 242 -15.08 3.56 -9.77
C MET A 242 -15.97 4.18 -8.71
N ASN A 243 -16.35 3.43 -7.67
CA ASN A 243 -17.17 3.93 -6.57
C ASN A 243 -16.42 5.06 -5.83
N LYS A 244 -17.12 6.18 -5.62
CA LYS A 244 -16.61 7.36 -4.90
C LYS A 244 -17.23 7.55 -3.53
N ASN A 245 -18.10 6.65 -3.12
CA ASN A 245 -18.77 6.65 -1.83
C ASN A 245 -18.06 5.72 -0.83
N ASP A 246 -18.66 5.50 0.33
CA ASP A 246 -18.15 4.52 1.29
C ASP A 246 -18.15 3.11 0.66
N HIS A 247 -17.01 2.42 0.79
CA HIS A 247 -16.82 1.07 0.28
C HIS A 247 -17.14 -0.01 1.33
N GLY A 248 -17.41 0.40 2.57
CA GLY A 248 -17.48 -0.54 3.70
C GLY A 248 -16.10 -1.08 4.11
N LYS A 249 -16.07 -1.91 5.11
CA LYS A 249 -14.86 -2.48 5.71
C LYS A 249 -14.40 -3.72 4.94
N VAL A 250 -13.92 -3.54 3.70
CA VAL A 250 -13.65 -4.64 2.76
C VAL A 250 -12.23 -4.60 2.17
N TRP A 251 -11.81 -5.75 1.68
CA TRP A 251 -10.64 -5.93 0.83
C TRP A 251 -11.03 -6.80 -0.36
N PHE A 252 -10.66 -6.39 -1.57
CA PHE A 252 -10.94 -7.16 -2.76
C PHE A 252 -10.08 -8.44 -2.78
N LEU A 253 -10.71 -9.60 -2.99
CA LEU A 253 -10.04 -10.89 -3.06
C LEU A 253 -9.98 -11.40 -4.51
N ASP A 254 -8.94 -12.15 -4.85
CA ASP A 254 -8.88 -12.92 -6.07
C ASP A 254 -9.73 -14.22 -5.96
N PRO A 255 -9.91 -15.00 -7.05
CA PRO A 255 -10.72 -16.21 -7.02
C PRO A 255 -10.27 -17.27 -6.01
N THR A 256 -9.01 -17.24 -5.56
CA THR A 256 -8.48 -18.16 -4.53
C THR A 256 -8.76 -17.68 -3.10
N GLY A 257 -9.45 -16.54 -2.93
CA GLY A 257 -9.67 -15.90 -1.64
C GLY A 257 -8.44 -15.15 -1.12
N MET A 258 -7.47 -14.84 -1.98
CA MET A 258 -6.29 -14.05 -1.63
C MET A 258 -6.58 -12.56 -1.78
N PRO A 259 -6.32 -11.71 -0.77
CA PRO A 259 -6.41 -10.26 -0.92
C PRO A 259 -5.51 -9.75 -2.03
N THR A 260 -5.95 -8.70 -2.73
CA THR A 260 -5.13 -8.03 -3.72
C THR A 260 -4.04 -7.21 -3.03
N ALA A 261 -2.78 -7.58 -3.24
CA ALA A 261 -1.64 -6.96 -2.56
C ALA A 261 -1.35 -5.52 -3.01
N GLY A 262 -1.74 -5.18 -4.21
CA GLY A 262 -1.38 -3.92 -4.85
C GLY A 262 -2.48 -2.86 -4.90
N TRP A 263 -3.73 -3.21 -4.53
CA TRP A 263 -4.91 -2.36 -4.61
C TRP A 263 -6.09 -3.03 -3.90
N GLY A 264 -7.27 -2.41 -3.86
CA GLY A 264 -8.50 -3.07 -3.44
C GLY A 264 -8.76 -3.15 -1.94
N LEU A 265 -7.88 -2.62 -1.09
CA LEU A 265 -8.15 -2.41 0.32
C LEU A 265 -8.95 -1.13 0.50
N SER A 266 -9.98 -1.14 1.34
CA SER A 266 -10.68 0.05 1.78
C SER A 266 -10.24 0.46 3.18
N LEU A 267 -9.94 1.74 3.36
CA LEU A 267 -9.58 2.36 4.64
C LEU A 267 -10.19 3.76 4.72
N SER A 268 -10.44 4.23 5.93
CA SER A 268 -10.65 5.64 6.20
C SER A 268 -9.29 6.37 6.32
N ALA A 269 -9.31 7.69 6.30
CA ALA A 269 -8.09 8.47 6.53
C ALA A 269 -7.57 8.31 7.97
N TYR A 270 -8.44 7.94 8.91
CA TYR A 270 -8.11 7.72 10.31
C TYR A 270 -7.41 6.37 10.52
N GLU A 271 -7.80 5.34 9.78
CA GLU A 271 -7.19 4.01 9.80
C GLU A 271 -5.84 3.98 9.08
#